data_2d379c5590598de1d282175d29118d09
#
_entry.id   2d379c5590598de1d282175d29118d09
#
_cell.length_a   1.000
_cell.length_b   1.000
_cell.length_c   1.000
_cell.angle_alpha   90.00
_cell.angle_beta   90.00
_cell.angle_gamma   90.00
#
_symmetry.space_group_name_H-M   'P 1'
#
loop_
_entity.id
_entity.type
_entity.pdbx_description
1 polymer ?
#
loop_
_entity_poly.entity_id
_entity_poly.type
_entity_poly.pdbx_seq_one_letter_code
_entity_poly.pdbx_strand_id
1 'polypeptide(L)'
;AVGPHDVALAIVGAVFKNGYVKNKVMEFVGPGVASMDTDYRNGVDVMTTETTCLSSIWRTDEDTRSYLKLHGREKDYKELNPADVAYYDGVVEVDLSSIKPMIALPFHPSNTYEIDELNENLEDILRSVEKEAAHILGNSGAELSLTDKISDGKLKVQQGVIAGCAGGNYSNVMTAAHILSGKNCGNDIFNLSVYPSSQPVYMDLVKKGAVTELMAAGATVRTAFCGPCFGAGDTPSNNALSIRHTTRNFPNREGSKPGNGQISCVALMDARSIA
;
A
#
# COMPACT_ATOMS: atom_id res chain seq x y z
N ALA A 1 -5.14 -13.43 -2.50
CA ALA A 1 -5.79 -12.96 -1.27
C ALA A 1 -5.80 -11.43 -1.28
N VAL A 2 -6.90 -10.84 -0.84
CA VAL A 2 -7.09 -9.38 -0.77
C VAL A 2 -6.64 -8.88 0.60
N GLY A 3 -5.89 -7.78 0.61
CA GLY A 3 -5.42 -7.14 1.83
C GLY A 3 -5.98 -5.72 2.00
N PRO A 4 -5.60 -5.04 3.10
CA PRO A 4 -6.11 -3.70 3.39
C PRO A 4 -5.74 -2.68 2.31
N HIS A 5 -4.58 -2.86 1.68
CA HIS A 5 -4.14 -1.94 0.63
C HIS A 5 -4.98 -2.05 -0.64
N ASP A 6 -5.45 -3.25 -0.99
CA ASP A 6 -6.33 -3.45 -2.14
C ASP A 6 -7.66 -2.69 -1.95
N VAL A 7 -8.26 -2.81 -0.76
CA VAL A 7 -9.48 -2.06 -0.40
C VAL A 7 -9.23 -0.56 -0.46
N ALA A 8 -8.11 -0.10 0.11
CA ALA A 8 -7.75 1.31 0.10
C ALA A 8 -7.55 1.85 -1.32
N LEU A 9 -6.84 1.12 -2.18
CA LEU A 9 -6.60 1.52 -3.57
C LEU A 9 -7.92 1.56 -4.38
N ALA A 10 -8.82 0.59 -4.17
CA ALA A 10 -10.14 0.60 -4.80
C ALA A 10 -10.93 1.87 -4.39
N ILE A 11 -10.93 2.23 -3.11
CA ILE A 11 -11.59 3.46 -2.62
C ILE A 11 -10.93 4.70 -3.23
N VAL A 12 -9.60 4.82 -3.16
CA VAL A 12 -8.88 5.98 -3.69
C VAL A 12 -9.14 6.16 -5.19
N GLY A 13 -9.10 5.08 -5.96
CA GLY A 13 -9.41 5.09 -7.40
C GLY A 13 -10.82 5.58 -7.70
N ALA A 14 -11.79 5.16 -6.91
CA ALA A 14 -13.19 5.52 -7.11
C ALA A 14 -13.53 6.98 -6.76
N VAL A 15 -12.88 7.56 -5.74
CA VAL A 15 -13.34 8.85 -5.17
C VAL A 15 -12.40 10.03 -5.41
N PHE A 16 -11.12 9.78 -5.80
CA PHE A 16 -10.15 10.86 -5.92
C PHE A 16 -10.39 11.76 -7.14
N LYS A 17 -10.50 11.17 -8.35
CA LYS A 17 -10.56 11.94 -9.59
C LYS A 17 -11.79 12.86 -9.68
N ASN A 18 -12.90 12.44 -9.10
CA ASN A 18 -14.15 13.23 -9.07
C ASN A 18 -14.24 14.16 -7.85
N GLY A 19 -13.29 14.07 -6.91
CA GLY A 19 -13.28 14.88 -5.70
C GLY A 19 -14.44 14.62 -4.74
N TYR A 20 -15.09 13.46 -4.83
CA TYR A 20 -16.35 13.16 -4.13
C TYR A 20 -16.24 13.32 -2.61
N VAL A 21 -15.10 12.91 -2.02
CA VAL A 21 -14.84 13.00 -0.59
C VAL A 21 -13.94 14.18 -0.19
N LYS A 22 -13.57 15.01 -1.13
CA LYS A 22 -12.68 16.17 -0.87
C LYS A 22 -13.25 17.07 0.21
N ASN A 23 -12.43 17.34 1.25
CA ASN A 23 -12.81 18.15 2.41
C ASN A 23 -14.03 17.64 3.20
N LYS A 24 -14.34 16.33 3.09
CA LYS A 24 -15.38 15.68 3.88
C LYS A 24 -14.74 14.73 4.90
N VAL A 25 -15.49 14.40 5.94
CA VAL A 25 -15.12 13.33 6.87
C VAL A 25 -15.71 12.02 6.34
N MET A 26 -14.88 11.00 6.20
CA MET A 26 -15.31 9.65 5.82
C MET A 26 -15.63 8.87 7.10
N GLU A 27 -16.84 8.36 7.22
CA GLU A 27 -17.22 7.47 8.31
C GLU A 27 -17.42 6.05 7.79
N PHE A 28 -16.61 5.12 8.30
CA PHE A 28 -16.64 3.72 7.90
C PHE A 28 -17.61 2.94 8.77
N VAL A 29 -18.72 2.53 8.17
CA VAL A 29 -19.84 1.84 8.82
C VAL A 29 -20.29 0.64 7.99
N GLY A 30 -21.30 -0.05 8.46
CA GLY A 30 -21.88 -1.20 7.76
C GLY A 30 -21.31 -2.54 8.21
N PRO A 31 -21.90 -3.64 7.71
CA PRO A 31 -21.59 -4.99 8.18
C PRO A 31 -20.18 -5.46 7.83
N GLY A 32 -19.62 -4.98 6.73
CA GLY A 32 -18.28 -5.33 6.28
C GLY A 32 -17.18 -4.92 7.27
N VAL A 33 -17.38 -3.84 8.04
CA VAL A 33 -16.41 -3.40 9.06
C VAL A 33 -16.17 -4.48 10.12
N ALA A 34 -17.20 -5.25 10.48
CA ALA A 34 -17.09 -6.32 11.47
C ALA A 34 -16.19 -7.49 11.00
N SER A 35 -15.94 -7.61 9.72
CA SER A 35 -15.04 -8.64 9.16
C SER A 35 -13.56 -8.21 9.11
N MET A 36 -13.28 -6.96 9.43
CA MET A 36 -11.94 -6.38 9.45
C MET A 36 -11.44 -6.25 10.89
N ASP A 37 -10.30 -6.84 11.20
CA ASP A 37 -9.63 -6.55 12.45
C ASP A 37 -9.09 -5.11 12.48
N THR A 38 -8.71 -4.62 13.66
CA THR A 38 -8.25 -3.24 13.84
C THR A 38 -6.96 -2.95 13.02
N ASP A 39 -6.09 -3.95 12.86
CA ASP A 39 -4.87 -3.80 12.06
C ASP A 39 -5.20 -3.63 10.57
N TYR A 40 -6.20 -4.36 10.08
CA TYR A 40 -6.73 -4.21 8.73
C TYR A 40 -7.36 -2.82 8.53
N ARG A 41 -8.22 -2.38 9.47
CA ARG A 41 -8.84 -1.02 9.42
C ARG A 41 -7.77 0.07 9.39
N ASN A 42 -6.73 -0.05 10.21
CA ASN A 42 -5.59 0.88 10.20
C ASN A 42 -4.90 0.89 8.84
N GLY A 43 -4.73 -0.26 8.19
CA GLY A 43 -4.14 -0.37 6.85
C GLY A 43 -4.97 0.34 5.77
N VAL A 44 -6.30 0.33 5.87
CA VAL A 44 -7.17 1.12 4.98
C VAL A 44 -7.12 2.60 5.35
N ASP A 45 -7.21 2.91 6.65
CA ASP A 45 -7.33 4.26 7.17
C ASP A 45 -6.14 5.15 6.79
N VAL A 46 -4.92 4.64 6.87
CA VAL A 46 -3.70 5.40 6.54
C VAL A 46 -3.66 5.89 5.09
N MET A 47 -4.47 5.29 4.22
CA MET A 47 -4.58 5.67 2.81
C MET A 47 -5.68 6.70 2.54
N THR A 48 -6.56 6.98 3.50
CA THR A 48 -7.67 7.93 3.28
C THR A 48 -7.19 9.34 2.99
N THR A 49 -6.03 9.73 3.50
CA THR A 49 -5.40 11.03 3.18
C THR A 49 -5.16 11.22 1.69
N GLU A 50 -4.95 10.14 0.94
CA GLU A 50 -4.73 10.17 -0.51
C GLU A 50 -6.02 10.41 -1.31
N THR A 51 -7.18 10.41 -0.65
CA THR A 51 -8.46 10.80 -1.23
C THR A 51 -8.74 12.31 -1.13
N THR A 52 -7.88 13.06 -0.44
CA THR A 52 -8.09 14.48 -0.07
C THR A 52 -9.26 14.70 0.88
N CYS A 53 -9.72 13.68 1.59
CA CYS A 53 -10.71 13.84 2.65
C CYS A 53 -10.13 14.65 3.82
N LEU A 54 -11.00 15.22 4.64
CA LEU A 54 -10.61 16.01 5.80
C LEU A 54 -10.16 15.14 6.96
N SER A 55 -10.86 14.01 7.16
CA SER A 55 -10.60 13.03 8.21
C SER A 55 -11.33 11.72 7.90
N SER A 56 -11.04 10.69 8.68
CA SER A 56 -11.72 9.40 8.66
C SER A 56 -12.06 8.95 10.08
N ILE A 57 -13.18 8.27 10.23
CA ILE A 57 -13.69 7.73 11.49
C ILE A 57 -14.17 6.31 11.25
N TRP A 58 -13.84 5.41 12.16
CA TRP A 58 -14.31 4.03 12.15
C TRP A 58 -15.20 3.75 13.35
N ARG A 59 -16.27 3.00 13.11
CA ARG A 59 -17.01 2.43 14.25
C ARG A 59 -16.08 1.55 15.08
N THR A 60 -16.30 1.52 16.39
CA THR A 60 -15.56 0.67 17.31
C THR A 60 -16.41 -0.56 17.71
N ASP A 61 -15.73 -1.63 18.06
CA ASP A 61 -16.32 -2.90 18.46
C ASP A 61 -15.39 -3.66 19.42
N GLU A 62 -15.71 -4.92 19.70
CA GLU A 62 -14.92 -5.75 20.60
C GLU A 62 -13.50 -6.06 20.05
N ASP A 63 -13.33 -6.06 18.74
CA ASP A 63 -11.99 -6.17 18.14
C ASP A 63 -11.12 -4.95 18.48
N THR A 64 -11.68 -3.74 18.33
CA THR A 64 -11.01 -2.49 18.74
C THR A 64 -10.65 -2.51 20.23
N ARG A 65 -11.54 -3.02 21.08
CA ARG A 65 -11.28 -3.16 22.53
C ARG A 65 -10.12 -4.12 22.78
N SER A 66 -10.14 -5.28 22.12
CA SER A 66 -9.08 -6.29 22.21
C SER A 66 -7.73 -5.76 21.73
N TYR A 67 -7.72 -4.99 20.66
CA TYR A 67 -6.53 -4.31 20.17
C TYR A 67 -5.97 -3.32 21.19
N LEU A 68 -6.81 -2.48 21.80
CA LEU A 68 -6.38 -1.56 22.84
C LEU A 68 -5.88 -2.30 24.09
N LYS A 69 -6.50 -3.41 24.44
CA LYS A 69 -6.07 -4.27 25.57
C LYS A 69 -4.66 -4.84 25.31
N LEU A 70 -4.39 -5.32 24.10
CA LEU A 70 -3.06 -5.80 23.72
C LEU A 70 -1.98 -4.73 23.93
N HIS A 71 -2.34 -3.45 23.74
CA HIS A 71 -1.46 -2.31 23.93
C HIS A 71 -1.49 -1.72 25.36
N GLY A 72 -2.12 -2.41 26.33
CA GLY A 72 -2.24 -1.93 27.71
C GLY A 72 -3.17 -0.72 27.88
N ARG A 73 -4.05 -0.47 26.91
CA ARG A 73 -4.93 0.69 26.82
C ARG A 73 -6.43 0.34 26.84
N GLU A 74 -6.82 -0.81 27.34
CA GLU A 74 -8.23 -1.25 27.39
C GLU A 74 -9.15 -0.19 28.01
N LYS A 75 -8.69 0.53 29.04
CA LYS A 75 -9.44 1.62 29.70
C LYS A 75 -9.77 2.81 28.78
N ASP A 76 -9.05 2.95 27.67
CA ASP A 76 -9.26 4.02 26.71
C ASP A 76 -10.33 3.66 25.66
N TYR A 77 -10.81 2.41 25.68
CA TYR A 77 -11.90 1.99 24.80
C TYR A 77 -13.16 2.79 25.08
N LYS A 78 -13.77 3.28 24.02
CA LYS A 78 -15.11 3.88 24.02
C LYS A 78 -15.86 3.35 22.80
N GLU A 79 -17.12 3.05 23.03
CA GLU A 79 -18.01 2.73 21.93
C GLU A 79 -18.23 3.99 21.07
N LEU A 80 -17.99 3.86 19.79
CA LEU A 80 -18.19 4.89 18.78
C LEU A 80 -18.97 4.27 17.62
N ASN A 81 -20.25 4.59 17.57
CA ASN A 81 -21.15 4.16 16.50
C ASN A 81 -22.02 5.34 16.07
N PRO A 82 -22.50 5.38 14.83
CA PRO A 82 -23.55 6.34 14.46
C PRO A 82 -24.80 6.11 15.31
N ALA A 83 -25.59 7.15 15.49
CA ALA A 83 -26.91 7.04 16.10
C ALA A 83 -27.85 6.18 15.23
N ASP A 84 -29.00 5.76 15.79
CA ASP A 84 -30.02 4.96 15.08
C ASP A 84 -30.46 5.63 13.77
N VAL A 85 -30.45 6.96 13.77
CA VAL A 85 -30.64 7.78 12.57
C VAL A 85 -29.47 8.74 12.44
N ALA A 86 -28.72 8.62 11.36
CA ALA A 86 -27.61 9.49 11.03
C ALA A 86 -27.81 10.08 9.61
N TYR A 87 -27.41 11.32 9.44
CA TYR A 87 -27.51 12.03 8.15
C TYR A 87 -26.12 12.26 7.59
N TYR A 88 -25.96 11.94 6.32
CA TYR A 88 -24.71 12.07 5.59
C TYR A 88 -24.91 12.89 4.31
N ASP A 89 -23.89 13.61 3.88
CA ASP A 89 -23.90 14.36 2.61
C ASP A 89 -23.81 13.44 1.39
N GLY A 90 -23.41 12.20 1.58
CA GLY A 90 -23.30 11.22 0.53
C GLY A 90 -22.83 9.86 1.05
N VAL A 91 -22.80 8.87 0.17
CA VAL A 91 -22.40 7.50 0.48
C VAL A 91 -21.44 6.97 -0.59
N VAL A 92 -20.45 6.22 -0.12
CA VAL A 92 -19.60 5.35 -0.95
C VAL A 92 -19.85 3.93 -0.50
N GLU A 93 -20.41 3.12 -1.37
CA GLU A 93 -20.64 1.71 -1.09
C GLU A 93 -19.48 0.88 -1.62
N VAL A 94 -18.92 0.03 -0.76
CA VAL A 94 -17.80 -0.87 -1.09
C VAL A 94 -18.23 -2.29 -0.81
N ASP A 95 -18.44 -3.07 -1.84
CA ASP A 95 -18.64 -4.52 -1.72
C ASP A 95 -17.29 -5.21 -1.58
N LEU A 96 -16.95 -5.58 -0.33
CA LEU A 96 -15.68 -6.24 -0.03
C LEU A 96 -15.51 -7.58 -0.74
N SER A 97 -16.60 -8.24 -1.14
CA SER A 97 -16.55 -9.53 -1.84
C SER A 97 -16.12 -9.39 -3.31
N SER A 98 -16.26 -8.19 -3.87
CA SER A 98 -15.89 -7.89 -5.25
C SER A 98 -14.46 -7.34 -5.40
N ILE A 99 -13.82 -6.95 -4.31
CA ILE A 99 -12.44 -6.42 -4.35
C ILE A 99 -11.48 -7.53 -4.78
N LYS A 100 -10.65 -7.20 -5.77
CA LYS A 100 -9.55 -8.04 -6.25
C LYS A 100 -8.19 -7.45 -5.84
N PRO A 101 -7.09 -8.20 -6.02
CA PRO A 101 -5.75 -7.63 -5.85
C PRO A 101 -5.54 -6.45 -6.79
N MET A 102 -5.10 -5.32 -6.22
CA MET A 102 -4.96 -4.03 -6.89
C MET A 102 -3.51 -3.60 -7.05
N ILE A 103 -3.27 -2.79 -8.05
CA ILE A 103 -2.03 -2.06 -8.23
C ILE A 103 -2.34 -0.59 -8.54
N ALA A 104 -1.59 0.34 -7.95
CA ALA A 104 -1.62 1.74 -8.38
C ALA A 104 -0.31 2.08 -9.09
N LEU A 105 -0.39 2.38 -10.37
CA LEU A 105 0.74 2.74 -11.21
C LEU A 105 1.19 4.21 -10.95
N PRO A 106 2.43 4.59 -11.31
CA PRO A 106 2.89 5.97 -11.15
C PRO A 106 1.95 6.96 -11.87
N PHE A 107 1.79 8.20 -11.40
CA PHE A 107 2.45 8.81 -10.24
C PHE A 107 1.42 9.27 -9.19
N HIS A 108 0.33 8.57 -9.02
CA HIS A 108 -0.66 8.86 -7.99
C HIS A 108 -1.35 7.58 -7.49
N PRO A 109 -1.69 7.47 -6.19
CA PRO A 109 -2.39 6.31 -5.66
C PRO A 109 -3.78 6.06 -6.28
N SER A 110 -4.37 7.02 -6.99
CA SER A 110 -5.63 6.85 -7.73
C SER A 110 -5.47 6.27 -9.14
N ASN A 111 -4.26 6.04 -9.60
CA ASN A 111 -4.00 5.40 -10.89
C ASN A 111 -4.08 3.88 -10.74
N THR A 112 -5.26 3.38 -10.41
CA THR A 112 -5.50 2.02 -9.94
C THR A 112 -6.05 1.12 -11.04
N TYR A 113 -5.60 -0.12 -11.00
CA TYR A 113 -6.04 -1.23 -11.85
C TYR A 113 -6.15 -2.49 -11.00
N GLU A 114 -7.03 -3.41 -11.38
CA GLU A 114 -6.90 -4.81 -10.94
C GLU A 114 -5.61 -5.39 -11.54
N ILE A 115 -4.91 -6.23 -10.80
CA ILE A 115 -3.65 -6.84 -11.31
C ILE A 115 -3.94 -7.70 -12.55
N ASP A 116 -5.07 -8.39 -12.59
CA ASP A 116 -5.47 -9.19 -13.74
C ASP A 116 -5.74 -8.31 -14.97
N GLU A 117 -6.46 -7.19 -14.79
CA GLU A 117 -6.69 -6.19 -15.84
C GLU A 117 -5.39 -5.64 -16.42
N LEU A 118 -4.44 -5.31 -15.53
CA LEU A 118 -3.11 -4.86 -15.97
C LEU A 118 -2.40 -5.93 -16.80
N ASN A 119 -2.42 -7.18 -16.35
CA ASN A 119 -1.74 -8.26 -17.05
C ASN A 119 -2.37 -8.59 -18.41
N GLU A 120 -3.68 -8.47 -18.54
CA GLU A 120 -4.40 -8.69 -19.79
C GLU A 120 -4.16 -7.57 -20.83
N ASN A 121 -3.94 -6.34 -20.36
CA ASN A 121 -3.79 -5.15 -21.22
C ASN A 121 -2.47 -4.42 -20.96
N LEU A 122 -1.41 -5.17 -20.67
CA LEU A 122 -0.17 -4.67 -20.10
C LEU A 122 0.43 -3.51 -20.89
N GLU A 123 0.69 -3.70 -22.19
CA GLU A 123 1.38 -2.70 -23.00
C GLU A 123 0.56 -1.42 -23.17
N ASP A 124 -0.75 -1.54 -23.40
CA ASP A 124 -1.64 -0.39 -23.62
C ASP A 124 -1.78 0.46 -22.35
N ILE A 125 -1.93 -0.19 -21.19
CA ILE A 125 -2.01 0.49 -19.90
C ILE A 125 -0.68 1.20 -19.62
N LEU A 126 0.46 0.54 -19.77
CA LEU A 126 1.76 1.15 -19.50
C LEU A 126 2.05 2.33 -20.41
N ARG A 127 1.73 2.25 -21.72
CA ARG A 127 1.83 3.39 -22.64
C ARG A 127 0.96 4.58 -22.23
N SER A 128 -0.24 4.30 -21.73
CA SER A 128 -1.13 5.36 -21.22
C SER A 128 -0.53 6.05 -19.99
N VAL A 129 0.05 5.27 -19.08
CA VAL A 129 0.73 5.78 -17.87
C VAL A 129 1.97 6.60 -18.24
N GLU A 130 2.79 6.15 -19.18
CA GLU A 130 3.95 6.90 -19.69
C GLU A 130 3.53 8.25 -20.28
N LYS A 131 2.46 8.28 -21.05
CA LYS A 131 1.92 9.51 -21.63
C LYS A 131 1.43 10.49 -20.56
N GLU A 132 0.72 10.02 -19.55
CA GLU A 132 0.28 10.85 -18.42
C GLU A 132 1.48 11.34 -17.60
N ALA A 133 2.46 10.46 -17.36
CA ALA A 133 3.70 10.79 -16.66
C ALA A 133 4.49 11.91 -17.35
N ALA A 134 4.54 11.93 -18.68
CA ALA A 134 5.20 13.00 -19.43
C ALA A 134 4.60 14.39 -19.14
N HIS A 135 3.27 14.47 -18.95
CA HIS A 135 2.62 15.71 -18.53
C HIS A 135 2.97 16.11 -17.08
N ILE A 136 3.03 15.14 -16.18
CA ILE A 136 3.35 15.38 -14.77
C ILE A 136 4.81 15.79 -14.59
N LEU A 137 5.73 15.13 -15.29
CA LEU A 137 7.17 15.41 -15.24
C LEU A 137 7.55 16.71 -15.95
N GLY A 138 6.77 17.12 -16.95
CA GLY A 138 6.95 18.40 -17.64
C GLY A 138 8.38 18.62 -18.12
N ASN A 139 8.97 19.76 -17.76
CA ASN A 139 10.32 20.16 -18.17
C ASN A 139 11.44 19.65 -17.22
N SER A 140 11.19 18.61 -16.42
CA SER A 140 12.19 18.07 -15.48
C SER A 140 13.41 17.43 -16.17
N GLY A 141 13.32 17.15 -17.48
CA GLY A 141 14.34 16.42 -18.23
C GLY A 141 14.37 14.91 -17.92
N ALA A 142 13.41 14.42 -17.15
CA ALA A 142 13.26 13.00 -16.86
C ALA A 142 12.11 12.41 -17.70
N GLU A 143 12.31 11.21 -18.21
CA GLU A 143 11.33 10.47 -18.98
C GLU A 143 11.06 9.13 -18.29
N LEU A 144 9.78 8.85 -17.99
CA LEU A 144 9.38 7.56 -17.45
C LEU A 144 9.24 6.55 -18.60
N SER A 145 9.92 5.43 -18.48
CA SER A 145 9.72 4.26 -19.34
C SER A 145 9.27 3.08 -18.47
N LEU A 146 8.15 2.48 -18.82
CA LEU A 146 7.60 1.27 -18.19
C LEU A 146 7.51 0.13 -19.20
N THR A 147 7.28 0.45 -20.48
CA THR A 147 7.16 -0.54 -21.56
C THR A 147 8.50 -1.24 -21.84
N ASP A 148 9.64 -0.60 -21.57
CA ASP A 148 10.96 -1.22 -21.63
C ASP A 148 11.18 -2.34 -20.59
N LYS A 149 10.30 -2.44 -19.61
CA LYS A 149 10.32 -3.46 -18.55
C LYS A 149 9.46 -4.67 -18.87
N ILE A 150 8.80 -4.69 -20.02
CA ILE A 150 8.06 -5.87 -20.47
C ILE A 150 9.06 -6.91 -21.00
N SER A 151 9.01 -8.10 -20.42
CA SER A 151 9.81 -9.24 -20.89
C SER A 151 8.96 -10.51 -20.78
N ASP A 152 8.91 -11.25 -21.88
CA ASP A 152 8.11 -12.48 -21.98
C ASP A 152 6.63 -12.26 -21.61
N GLY A 153 6.08 -11.10 -22.04
CA GLY A 153 4.69 -10.70 -21.76
C GLY A 153 4.40 -10.35 -20.31
N LYS A 154 5.43 -10.13 -19.48
CA LYS A 154 5.30 -9.79 -18.06
C LYS A 154 6.04 -8.51 -17.73
N LEU A 155 5.51 -7.75 -16.77
CA LEU A 155 6.17 -6.57 -16.23
C LEU A 155 7.27 -6.99 -15.25
N LYS A 156 8.51 -6.67 -15.57
CA LYS A 156 9.66 -6.90 -14.66
C LYS A 156 9.73 -5.80 -13.60
N VAL A 157 9.94 -6.22 -12.37
CA VAL A 157 10.15 -5.37 -11.20
C VAL A 157 11.52 -5.61 -10.62
N GLN A 158 12.19 -4.56 -10.18
CA GLN A 158 13.55 -4.66 -9.64
C GLN A 158 13.60 -4.60 -8.12
N GLN A 159 12.53 -4.11 -7.48
CA GLN A 159 12.51 -3.97 -6.03
C GLN A 159 11.10 -4.18 -5.47
N GLY A 160 11.02 -4.83 -4.32
CA GLY A 160 9.84 -4.90 -3.46
C GLY A 160 10.10 -4.24 -2.12
N VAL A 161 9.14 -3.48 -1.60
CA VAL A 161 9.22 -2.86 -0.27
C VAL A 161 7.90 -2.99 0.47
N ILE A 162 7.95 -3.55 1.67
CA ILE A 162 6.82 -3.61 2.60
C ILE A 162 7.20 -2.73 3.80
N ALA A 163 6.57 -1.56 3.95
CA ALA A 163 7.09 -0.57 4.89
C ALA A 163 6.03 0.34 5.53
N GLY A 164 6.40 0.86 6.69
CA GLY A 164 5.73 1.95 7.37
C GLY A 164 4.37 1.59 7.94
N CYS A 165 3.54 2.62 8.14
CA CYS A 165 2.22 2.49 8.74
C CYS A 165 1.20 1.73 7.86
N ALA A 166 1.38 1.72 6.55
CA ALA A 166 0.53 0.96 5.63
C ALA A 166 0.99 -0.50 5.52
N GLY A 167 2.23 -0.74 5.10
CA GLY A 167 2.73 -2.08 4.79
C GLY A 167 3.32 -2.83 5.98
N GLY A 168 3.96 -2.13 6.89
CA GLY A 168 4.75 -2.73 7.98
C GLY A 168 3.95 -3.17 9.20
N ASN A 169 2.61 -3.13 9.18
CA ASN A 169 1.80 -3.61 10.30
C ASN A 169 1.96 -5.12 10.50
N TYR A 170 1.57 -5.59 11.68
CA TYR A 170 1.79 -6.97 12.08
C TYR A 170 1.18 -7.99 11.10
N SER A 171 -0.09 -7.83 10.78
CA SER A 171 -0.84 -8.75 9.91
C SER A 171 -0.24 -8.83 8.51
N ASN A 172 0.19 -7.72 7.93
CA ASN A 172 0.77 -7.69 6.59
C ASN A 172 2.11 -8.41 6.55
N VAL A 173 3.00 -8.12 7.51
CA VAL A 173 4.33 -8.74 7.56
C VAL A 173 4.25 -10.23 7.87
N MET A 174 3.36 -10.65 8.80
CA MET A 174 3.11 -12.06 9.08
C MET A 174 2.60 -12.81 7.84
N THR A 175 1.65 -12.21 7.11
CA THR A 175 1.11 -12.85 5.92
C THR A 175 2.17 -12.96 4.81
N ALA A 176 2.97 -11.91 4.59
CA ALA A 176 4.09 -11.97 3.65
C ALA A 176 5.10 -13.07 4.02
N ALA A 177 5.44 -13.19 5.32
CA ALA A 177 6.32 -14.24 5.81
C ALA A 177 5.76 -15.65 5.54
N HIS A 178 4.46 -15.86 5.78
CA HIS A 178 3.81 -17.13 5.48
C HIS A 178 3.79 -17.47 3.98
N ILE A 179 3.55 -16.46 3.12
CA ILE A 179 3.56 -16.67 1.65
C ILE A 179 4.96 -17.06 1.18
N LEU A 180 6.00 -16.45 1.75
CA LEU A 180 7.40 -16.67 1.37
C LEU A 180 8.05 -17.85 2.08
N SER A 181 7.41 -18.45 3.11
CA SER A 181 7.96 -19.60 3.83
C SER A 181 8.29 -20.74 2.88
N GLY A 182 9.51 -21.23 2.95
CA GLY A 182 10.03 -22.29 2.07
C GLY A 182 10.26 -21.85 0.60
N LYS A 183 10.13 -20.56 0.30
CA LYS A 183 10.39 -20.00 -1.05
C LYS A 183 11.66 -19.14 -1.04
N ASN A 184 12.01 -18.62 -2.21
CA ASN A 184 13.18 -17.75 -2.38
C ASN A 184 12.81 -16.59 -3.31
N CYS A 185 13.11 -15.35 -2.88
CA CYS A 185 12.93 -14.14 -3.69
C CYS A 185 13.92 -14.04 -4.86
N GLY A 186 14.85 -15.00 -4.95
CA GLY A 186 15.96 -14.92 -5.87
C GLY A 186 17.14 -14.12 -5.29
N ASN A 187 18.24 -14.15 -5.99
CA ASN A 187 19.50 -13.50 -5.63
C ASN A 187 20.10 -12.74 -6.81
N ASP A 188 19.25 -12.33 -7.74
CA ASP A 188 19.60 -11.53 -8.92
C ASP A 188 19.30 -10.04 -8.66
N ILE A 189 18.73 -9.34 -9.62
CA ILE A 189 18.48 -7.89 -9.56
C ILE A 189 17.41 -7.53 -8.53
N PHE A 190 16.37 -8.39 -8.37
CA PHE A 190 15.28 -8.12 -7.45
C PHE A 190 15.74 -8.18 -5.98
N ASN A 191 15.32 -7.19 -5.21
CA ASN A 191 15.50 -7.20 -3.76
C ASN A 191 14.17 -6.89 -3.06
N LEU A 192 13.94 -7.53 -1.92
CA LEU A 192 12.79 -7.30 -1.05
C LEU A 192 13.26 -6.74 0.29
N SER A 193 12.77 -5.56 0.66
CA SER A 193 13.00 -4.95 1.97
C SER A 193 11.71 -4.88 2.78
N VAL A 194 11.79 -5.24 4.06
CA VAL A 194 10.66 -5.22 4.99
C VAL A 194 11.00 -4.34 6.20
N TYR A 195 10.14 -3.36 6.47
CA TYR A 195 10.25 -2.41 7.58
C TYR A 195 9.00 -2.52 8.46
N PRO A 196 9.07 -3.18 9.63
CA PRO A 196 7.95 -3.20 10.55
C PRO A 196 7.50 -1.79 10.96
N SER A 197 6.21 -1.62 11.25
CA SER A 197 5.64 -0.30 11.55
C SER A 197 6.11 0.30 12.88
N SER A 198 6.55 -0.54 13.82
CA SER A 198 7.04 -0.11 15.11
C SER A 198 7.98 -1.14 15.73
N GLN A 199 8.73 -0.73 16.74
CA GLN A 199 9.61 -1.63 17.49
C GLN A 199 8.85 -2.76 18.22
N PRO A 200 7.70 -2.53 18.88
CA PRO A 200 6.90 -3.62 19.45
C PRO A 200 6.44 -4.65 18.40
N VAL A 201 5.96 -4.19 17.24
CA VAL A 201 5.60 -5.08 16.12
C VAL A 201 6.81 -5.89 15.66
N TYR A 202 7.96 -5.24 15.49
CA TYR A 202 9.18 -5.94 15.11
C TYR A 202 9.57 -7.05 16.10
N MET A 203 9.52 -6.74 17.39
CA MET A 203 9.84 -7.72 18.43
C MET A 203 8.87 -8.91 18.42
N ASP A 204 7.59 -8.68 18.16
CA ASP A 204 6.63 -9.78 18.11
C ASP A 204 6.81 -10.64 16.86
N LEU A 205 7.09 -10.02 15.70
CA LEU A 205 7.47 -10.73 14.47
C LEU A 205 8.71 -11.62 14.66
N VAL A 206 9.71 -11.14 15.41
CA VAL A 206 10.89 -11.97 15.79
C VAL A 206 10.47 -13.16 16.64
N LYS A 207 9.67 -12.94 17.69
CA LYS A 207 9.20 -14.01 18.59
C LYS A 207 8.37 -15.06 17.88
N LYS A 208 7.62 -14.66 16.84
CA LYS A 208 6.77 -15.54 16.04
C LYS A 208 7.50 -16.22 14.88
N GLY A 209 8.78 -15.93 14.69
CA GLY A 209 9.61 -16.52 13.63
C GLY A 209 9.45 -15.90 12.25
N ALA A 210 8.57 -14.92 12.07
CA ALA A 210 8.32 -14.29 10.76
C ALA A 210 9.59 -13.66 10.16
N VAL A 211 10.43 -13.05 11.01
CA VAL A 211 11.71 -12.46 10.58
C VAL A 211 12.64 -13.55 10.03
N THR A 212 12.69 -14.71 10.66
CA THR A 212 13.51 -15.84 10.21
C THR A 212 13.05 -16.34 8.84
N GLU A 213 11.74 -16.50 8.65
CA GLU A 213 11.15 -16.94 7.37
C GLU A 213 11.46 -15.96 6.24
N LEU A 214 11.28 -14.65 6.49
CA LEU A 214 11.58 -13.60 5.52
C LEU A 214 13.08 -13.60 5.14
N MET A 215 13.98 -13.71 6.13
CA MET A 215 15.40 -13.75 5.87
C MET A 215 15.81 -15.03 5.13
N ALA A 216 15.22 -16.17 5.46
CA ALA A 216 15.45 -17.42 4.75
C ALA A 216 14.99 -17.36 3.29
N ALA A 217 13.94 -16.60 3.00
CA ALA A 217 13.47 -16.33 1.65
C ALA A 217 14.35 -15.32 0.87
N GLY A 218 15.33 -14.68 1.52
CA GLY A 218 16.23 -13.69 0.90
C GLY A 218 15.80 -12.24 1.09
N ALA A 219 14.74 -11.97 1.86
CA ALA A 219 14.34 -10.60 2.17
C ALA A 219 15.26 -9.94 3.20
N THR A 220 15.45 -8.64 3.07
CA THR A 220 16.18 -7.83 4.06
C THR A 220 15.19 -7.24 5.06
N VAL A 221 15.22 -7.71 6.31
CA VAL A 221 14.38 -7.12 7.37
C VAL A 221 15.15 -6.02 8.08
N ARG A 222 14.56 -4.85 8.16
CA ARG A 222 15.16 -3.64 8.72
C ARG A 222 14.43 -3.21 9.99
N THR A 223 15.02 -2.26 10.71
CA THR A 223 14.37 -1.63 11.86
C THR A 223 13.16 -0.80 11.45
N ALA A 224 12.22 -0.58 12.37
CA ALA A 224 11.06 0.29 12.15
C ALA A 224 11.50 1.69 11.72
N PHE A 225 11.20 2.06 10.48
CA PHE A 225 11.58 3.35 9.91
C PHE A 225 10.68 3.70 8.71
N CYS A 226 10.22 4.93 8.65
CA CYS A 226 9.35 5.40 7.57
C CYS A 226 10.09 5.80 6.29
N GLY A 227 11.42 5.65 6.27
CA GLY A 227 12.32 6.15 5.21
C GLY A 227 11.93 5.83 3.78
N PRO A 228 11.61 4.58 3.43
CA PRO A 228 11.23 4.22 2.06
C PRO A 228 9.99 4.97 1.53
N CYS A 229 9.10 5.42 2.41
CA CYS A 229 7.89 6.15 2.01
C CYS A 229 8.18 7.57 1.51
N PHE A 230 9.37 8.11 1.77
CA PHE A 230 9.76 9.47 1.37
C PHE A 230 11.16 9.58 0.76
N GLY A 231 11.73 8.46 0.31
CA GLY A 231 13.01 8.44 -0.39
C GLY A 231 14.25 8.47 0.49
N ALA A 232 14.12 8.15 1.78
CA ALA A 232 15.25 8.00 2.69
C ALA A 232 15.55 6.51 2.94
N GLY A 233 16.25 5.89 2.03
CA GLY A 233 16.57 4.46 2.03
C GLY A 233 15.76 3.67 0.99
N ASP A 234 16.33 2.57 0.55
CA ASP A 234 15.79 1.70 -0.52
C ASP A 234 15.37 2.48 -1.79
N THR A 235 16.19 3.46 -2.16
CA THR A 235 16.03 4.14 -3.45
C THR A 235 16.29 3.13 -4.56
N PRO A 236 15.35 2.95 -5.52
CA PRO A 236 15.58 2.05 -6.64
C PRO A 236 16.73 2.52 -7.53
N SER A 237 17.28 1.62 -8.32
CA SER A 237 18.24 1.98 -9.36
C SER A 237 17.60 2.93 -10.38
N ASN A 238 18.43 3.65 -11.12
CA ASN A 238 17.91 4.51 -12.19
C ASN A 238 17.10 3.69 -13.21
N ASN A 239 15.97 4.24 -13.63
CA ASN A 239 14.97 3.59 -14.48
C ASN A 239 14.36 2.29 -13.90
N ALA A 240 14.46 2.03 -12.61
CA ALA A 240 13.86 0.86 -12.00
C ALA A 240 12.39 1.09 -11.60
N LEU A 241 11.61 0.01 -11.64
CA LEU A 241 10.28 -0.07 -11.05
C LEU A 241 10.35 -0.79 -9.70
N SER A 242 9.87 -0.11 -8.67
CA SER A 242 9.70 -0.66 -7.32
C SER A 242 8.22 -0.90 -7.03
N ILE A 243 7.86 -2.09 -6.58
CA ILE A 243 6.52 -2.35 -6.05
C ILE A 243 6.53 -2.20 -4.54
N ARG A 244 5.60 -1.41 -3.99
CA ARG A 244 5.63 -1.06 -2.58
C ARG A 244 4.26 -1.14 -1.91
N HIS A 245 4.24 -1.68 -0.72
CA HIS A 245 3.18 -1.43 0.23
C HIS A 245 3.59 -0.24 1.11
N THR A 246 3.39 0.94 0.58
CA THR A 246 3.58 2.26 1.21
C THR A 246 2.41 3.15 0.83
N THR A 247 2.37 4.40 1.28
CA THR A 247 1.19 5.25 1.06
C THR A 247 1.20 6.02 -0.27
N ARG A 248 2.38 6.27 -0.86
CA ARG A 248 2.51 7.24 -1.97
C ARG A 248 3.48 6.77 -3.04
N ASN A 249 3.14 7.10 -4.28
CA ASN A 249 3.95 6.85 -5.48
C ASN A 249 4.09 8.11 -6.36
N PHE A 250 4.07 9.30 -5.76
CA PHE A 250 4.30 10.56 -6.47
C PHE A 250 5.70 10.60 -7.08
N PRO A 251 5.95 11.47 -8.10
CA PRO A 251 7.26 11.60 -8.71
C PRO A 251 8.35 11.83 -7.67
N ASN A 252 9.46 11.10 -7.80
CA ASN A 252 10.66 11.21 -6.97
C ASN A 252 10.44 10.91 -5.46
N ARG A 253 9.27 10.40 -5.10
CA ARG A 253 8.97 10.02 -3.73
C ARG A 253 9.85 8.88 -3.21
N GLU A 254 10.38 8.08 -4.11
CA GLU A 254 11.30 6.97 -3.85
C GLU A 254 12.77 7.40 -3.70
N GLY A 255 13.09 8.67 -3.94
CA GLY A 255 14.42 9.26 -3.73
C GLY A 255 15.24 9.53 -5.00
N SER A 256 14.71 9.28 -6.19
CA SER A 256 15.38 9.69 -7.44
C SER A 256 15.47 11.22 -7.56
N LYS A 257 16.47 11.71 -8.29
CA LYS A 257 16.75 13.15 -8.47
C LYS A 257 16.73 13.52 -9.94
N PRO A 258 15.60 13.95 -10.49
CA PRO A 258 15.46 14.24 -11.93
C PRO A 258 16.43 15.30 -12.44
N GLY A 259 16.76 16.31 -11.63
CA GLY A 259 17.76 17.32 -11.97
C GLY A 259 19.16 16.75 -12.25
N ASN A 260 19.42 15.50 -11.85
CA ASN A 260 20.64 14.76 -12.14
C ASN A 260 20.41 13.68 -13.22
N GLY A 261 19.33 13.74 -13.98
CA GLY A 261 18.97 12.74 -14.99
C GLY A 261 18.52 11.40 -14.41
N GLN A 262 18.13 11.37 -13.13
CA GLN A 262 17.65 10.17 -12.49
C GLN A 262 16.13 10.10 -12.53
N ILE A 263 15.61 8.93 -12.85
CA ILE A 263 14.20 8.58 -12.66
C ILE A 263 14.11 7.14 -12.22
N SER A 264 13.26 6.91 -11.24
CA SER A 264 12.70 5.61 -10.89
C SER A 264 11.25 5.82 -10.48
N CYS A 265 10.52 4.77 -10.35
CA CYS A 265 9.10 4.89 -10.04
C CYS A 265 8.61 3.80 -9.11
N VAL A 266 7.48 4.09 -8.48
CA VAL A 266 6.82 3.19 -7.55
C VAL A 266 5.43 2.86 -8.07
N ALA A 267 5.09 1.56 -8.06
CA ALA A 267 3.73 1.09 -8.09
C ALA A 267 3.34 0.60 -6.69
N LEU A 268 2.13 0.93 -6.25
CA LEU A 268 1.64 0.51 -4.94
C LEU A 268 0.88 -0.81 -5.05
N MET A 269 1.16 -1.73 -4.15
CA MET A 269 0.51 -3.05 -4.06
C MET A 269 0.42 -3.50 -2.62
N ASP A 270 -0.53 -4.40 -2.32
CA ASP A 270 -0.59 -5.03 -1.01
C ASP A 270 0.62 -5.95 -0.75
N ALA A 271 1.00 -6.10 0.51
CA ALA A 271 2.12 -6.96 0.93
C ALA A 271 1.95 -8.41 0.48
N ARG A 272 0.71 -8.89 0.35
CA ARG A 272 0.37 -10.24 -0.14
C ARG A 272 0.68 -10.40 -1.62
N SER A 273 0.50 -9.34 -2.39
CA SER A 273 0.79 -9.32 -3.82
C SER A 273 2.29 -9.10 -4.11
N ILE A 274 3.00 -8.45 -3.19
CA ILE A 274 4.46 -8.27 -3.27
C ILE A 274 5.18 -9.58 -2.93
N ALA A 275 4.71 -10.32 -1.93
CA ALA A 275 5.27 -11.60 -1.49
C ALA A 275 4.92 -12.75 -2.46
#